data_80447103be56ce88192bf3d9befbd42b
#
_entry.id   80447103be56ce88192bf3d9befbd42b
#
_cell.length_a   1.000
_cell.length_b   1.000
_cell.length_c   1.000
_cell.angle_alpha   90.00
_cell.angle_beta   90.00
_cell.angle_gamma   90.00
#
_symmetry.space_group_name_H-M   'P 1'
#
loop_
_entity.id
_entity.type
_entity.pdbx_description
1 polymer ?
#
loop_
_entity_poly.entity_id
_entity_poly.type
_entity_poly.pdbx_seq_one_letter_code
_entity_poly.pdbx_strand_id
1 'polypeptide(L)'
;MKTLPIVVMAVLFGIAVPGFTPKARLQAGEPDQRVEKALKKLGLRYKVTESGNFKLVLAIEGDRTQVVFINSGTETLRKMEIREIWSPAAKFSSTPPSALSQALLEKNASFKVGSYAYKKAGDVYVLVFHAQISANASAEELLSVAIGVAEMADATESDIMQTDDF
;
A
#
# COMPACT_ATOMS: atom_id res chain seq x y z
N MET A 1 49.92 21.26 35.61
CA MET A 1 48.68 21.66 34.96
C MET A 1 47.95 20.39 34.56
N LYS A 2 46.88 20.01 35.26
CA LYS A 2 46.09 18.83 34.97
C LYS A 2 44.87 19.24 34.14
N THR A 3 44.80 18.80 32.92
CA THR A 3 43.63 18.99 32.03
C THR A 3 42.54 17.99 32.37
N LEU A 4 41.39 18.47 32.77
CA LEU A 4 40.18 17.69 33.02
C LEU A 4 39.49 17.42 31.69
N PRO A 5 39.02 16.17 31.38
CA PRO A 5 38.21 15.93 30.17
C PRO A 5 36.77 16.37 30.41
N ILE A 6 36.25 17.16 29.48
CA ILE A 6 34.85 17.53 29.42
C ILE A 6 34.07 16.32 28.90
N VAL A 7 33.28 15.71 29.77
CA VAL A 7 32.27 14.68 29.35
C VAL A 7 31.07 15.41 28.83
N VAL A 8 30.87 15.36 27.49
CA VAL A 8 29.63 15.80 26.85
C VAL A 8 28.61 14.69 27.00
N MET A 9 27.70 14.85 27.93
CA MET A 9 26.55 13.97 28.10
C MET A 9 25.47 14.35 27.07
N ALA A 10 25.38 13.59 25.98
CA ALA A 10 24.32 13.73 25.02
C ALA A 10 23.00 13.22 25.63
N VAL A 11 22.15 14.16 26.03
CA VAL A 11 20.77 13.84 26.44
C VAL A 11 19.96 13.62 25.17
N LEU A 12 19.75 12.36 24.82
CA LEU A 12 18.76 11.97 23.80
C LEU A 12 17.35 12.19 24.37
N PHE A 13 16.76 13.34 24.04
CA PHE A 13 15.33 13.55 24.22
C PHE A 13 14.59 12.67 23.22
N GLY A 14 14.19 11.48 23.65
CA GLY A 14 13.21 10.67 22.95
C GLY A 14 11.86 11.37 22.96
N ILE A 15 11.47 12.01 21.85
CA ILE A 15 10.12 12.53 21.68
C ILE A 15 9.21 11.30 21.50
N ALA A 16 8.61 10.84 22.59
CA ALA A 16 7.51 9.89 22.55
C ALA A 16 6.30 10.62 21.95
N VAL A 17 5.92 10.29 20.72
CA VAL A 17 4.67 10.76 20.13
C VAL A 17 3.53 9.97 20.78
N PRO A 18 2.71 10.58 21.65
CA PRO A 18 1.62 9.86 22.29
C PRO A 18 0.50 9.63 21.29
N GLY A 19 0.16 8.40 21.01
CA GLY A 19 -1.02 8.02 20.25
C GLY A 19 -0.86 6.91 19.22
N PHE A 20 0.33 6.37 19.05
CA PHE A 20 0.54 5.19 18.21
C PHE A 20 0.61 3.94 19.08
N THR A 21 -0.53 3.44 19.51
CA THR A 21 -0.62 2.07 20.02
C THR A 21 -1.09 1.18 18.89
N PRO A 22 -0.26 0.27 18.37
CA PRO A 22 -0.73 -0.76 17.46
C PRO A 22 -1.66 -1.70 18.21
N LYS A 23 -2.96 -1.53 18.05
CA LYS A 23 -3.94 -2.48 18.57
C LYS A 23 -4.17 -3.58 17.55
N ALA A 24 -3.96 -4.82 18.04
CA ALA A 24 -4.32 -6.09 17.43
C ALA A 24 -4.07 -6.18 15.90
N ARG A 25 -2.83 -6.49 15.54
CA ARG A 25 -2.49 -7.11 14.28
C ARG A 25 -3.34 -8.37 14.17
N LEU A 26 -4.31 -8.43 13.25
CA LEU A 26 -4.87 -9.71 12.82
C LEU A 26 -3.67 -10.63 12.53
N GLN A 27 -3.70 -11.84 13.04
CA GLN A 27 -2.60 -12.78 12.86
C GLN A 27 -2.35 -12.92 11.35
N ALA A 28 -1.09 -12.83 10.94
CA ALA A 28 -0.71 -13.04 9.56
C ALA A 28 -1.24 -14.42 9.12
N GLY A 29 -2.18 -14.44 8.16
CA GLY A 29 -2.72 -15.67 7.60
C GLY A 29 -4.24 -15.82 7.60
N GLU A 30 -5.00 -15.09 8.43
CA GLU A 30 -6.47 -15.18 8.40
C GLU A 30 -7.08 -14.10 7.49
N PRO A 31 -7.94 -14.49 6.51
CA PRO A 31 -8.65 -13.54 5.67
C PRO A 31 -9.72 -12.78 6.47
N ASP A 32 -9.82 -11.46 6.26
CA ASP A 32 -10.85 -10.65 6.89
C ASP A 32 -12.23 -10.95 6.29
N GLN A 33 -13.15 -11.43 7.12
CA GLN A 33 -14.49 -11.80 6.70
C GLN A 33 -15.30 -10.63 6.12
N ARG A 34 -15.01 -9.38 6.49
CA ARG A 34 -15.67 -8.19 5.94
C ARG A 34 -15.34 -8.03 4.46
N VAL A 35 -14.07 -8.21 4.09
CA VAL A 35 -13.62 -8.18 2.69
C VAL A 35 -14.21 -9.36 1.93
N GLU A 36 -14.14 -10.56 2.49
CA GLU A 36 -14.69 -11.74 1.83
C GLU A 36 -16.19 -11.59 1.54
N LYS A 37 -16.96 -11.10 2.51
CA LYS A 37 -18.39 -10.84 2.35
C LYS A 37 -18.66 -9.79 1.28
N ALA A 38 -17.86 -8.71 1.23
CA ALA A 38 -17.99 -7.67 0.22
C ALA A 38 -17.71 -8.22 -1.18
N LEU A 39 -16.63 -8.97 -1.37
CA LEU A 39 -16.27 -9.56 -2.66
C LEU A 39 -17.30 -10.58 -3.15
N LYS A 40 -17.84 -11.42 -2.25
CA LYS A 40 -18.93 -12.35 -2.55
C LYS A 40 -20.20 -11.61 -2.96
N LYS A 41 -20.59 -10.55 -2.25
CA LYS A 41 -21.76 -9.72 -2.60
C LYS A 41 -21.64 -9.13 -4.00
N LEU A 42 -20.42 -8.75 -4.41
CA LEU A 42 -20.14 -8.18 -5.73
C LEU A 42 -19.96 -9.24 -6.83
N GLY A 43 -19.96 -10.52 -6.50
CA GLY A 43 -19.70 -11.60 -7.46
C GLY A 43 -18.27 -11.61 -8.01
N LEU A 44 -17.30 -10.99 -7.32
CA LEU A 44 -15.93 -10.89 -7.77
C LEU A 44 -15.13 -12.17 -7.50
N ARG A 45 -14.30 -12.57 -8.46
CA ARG A 45 -13.35 -13.67 -8.28
C ARG A 45 -12.11 -13.16 -7.54
N TYR A 46 -11.66 -13.92 -6.57
CA TYR A 46 -10.47 -13.61 -5.80
C TYR A 46 -9.71 -14.89 -5.40
N LYS A 47 -8.45 -14.72 -5.02
CA LYS A 47 -7.65 -15.74 -4.34
C LYS A 47 -7.20 -15.17 -3.00
N VAL A 48 -7.18 -16.01 -1.97
CA VAL A 48 -6.55 -15.67 -0.69
C VAL A 48 -5.09 -16.07 -0.78
N THR A 49 -4.20 -15.14 -0.43
CA THR A 49 -2.75 -15.38 -0.38
C THR A 49 -2.37 -16.12 0.91
N GLU A 50 -1.17 -16.65 0.99
CA GLU A 50 -0.63 -17.26 2.22
C GLU A 50 -0.63 -16.31 3.42
N SER A 51 -0.50 -15.01 3.17
CA SER A 51 -0.60 -13.97 4.20
C SER A 51 -2.03 -13.58 4.56
N GLY A 52 -3.05 -14.27 3.99
CA GLY A 52 -4.46 -14.00 4.25
C GLY A 52 -5.04 -12.81 3.48
N ASN A 53 -4.26 -12.14 2.64
CA ASN A 53 -4.76 -11.03 1.83
C ASN A 53 -5.54 -11.52 0.61
N PHE A 54 -6.40 -10.67 0.07
CA PHE A 54 -7.18 -10.98 -1.13
C PHE A 54 -6.45 -10.46 -2.36
N LYS A 55 -6.27 -11.35 -3.36
CA LYS A 55 -5.73 -11.01 -4.68
C LYS A 55 -6.85 -11.09 -5.70
N LEU A 56 -7.08 -10.00 -6.41
CA LEU A 56 -8.01 -9.90 -7.53
C LEU A 56 -7.21 -9.67 -8.82
N VAL A 57 -7.80 -10.02 -9.95
CA VAL A 57 -7.38 -9.58 -11.28
C VAL A 57 -8.57 -8.83 -11.86
N LEU A 58 -8.39 -7.55 -12.11
CA LEU A 58 -9.42 -6.68 -12.66
C LEU A 58 -9.13 -6.43 -14.14
N ALA A 59 -10.18 -6.45 -14.96
CA ALA A 59 -10.09 -6.02 -16.35
C ALA A 59 -9.99 -4.49 -16.39
N ILE A 60 -9.07 -3.98 -17.19
CA ILE A 60 -8.83 -2.57 -17.44
C ILE A 60 -9.15 -2.28 -18.91
N GLU A 61 -9.25 -1.03 -19.26
CA GLU A 61 -9.50 -0.61 -20.63
C GLU A 61 -8.40 -1.12 -21.60
N GLY A 62 -8.78 -1.45 -22.84
CA GLY A 62 -7.85 -1.91 -23.86
C GLY A 62 -7.39 -3.36 -23.74
N ASP A 63 -8.28 -4.25 -23.23
CA ASP A 63 -8.02 -5.68 -23.02
C ASP A 63 -6.86 -5.99 -22.05
N ARG A 64 -6.47 -5.01 -21.24
CA ARG A 64 -5.47 -5.15 -20.19
C ARG A 64 -6.07 -5.68 -18.91
N THR A 65 -5.23 -6.24 -18.05
CA THR A 65 -5.63 -6.68 -16.71
C THR A 65 -4.69 -6.10 -15.67
N GLN A 66 -5.18 -5.98 -14.43
CA GLN A 66 -4.36 -5.49 -13.34
C GLN A 66 -4.62 -6.26 -12.05
N VAL A 67 -3.54 -6.64 -11.38
CA VAL A 67 -3.59 -7.31 -10.08
C VAL A 67 -3.82 -6.29 -8.97
N VAL A 68 -4.80 -6.55 -8.13
CA VAL A 68 -5.07 -5.74 -6.94
C VAL A 68 -5.00 -6.62 -5.69
N PHE A 69 -4.38 -6.10 -4.66
CA PHE A 69 -4.35 -6.71 -3.34
C PHE A 69 -5.17 -5.88 -2.35
N ILE A 70 -6.04 -6.55 -1.61
CA ILE A 70 -6.78 -5.99 -0.49
C ILE A 70 -6.24 -6.64 0.77
N ASN A 71 -5.62 -5.87 1.64
CA ASN A 71 -5.02 -6.40 2.86
C ASN A 71 -6.11 -6.80 3.86
N SER A 72 -5.97 -7.96 4.47
CA SER A 72 -6.80 -8.38 5.60
C SER A 72 -6.40 -7.66 6.90
N GLY A 73 -5.10 -7.44 7.07
CA GLY A 73 -4.59 -6.66 8.18
C GLY A 73 -5.08 -5.20 8.12
N THR A 74 -5.42 -4.67 9.29
CA THR A 74 -5.87 -3.29 9.46
C THR A 74 -4.99 -2.56 10.46
N GLU A 75 -4.97 -1.22 10.36
CA GLU A 75 -4.32 -0.35 11.32
C GLU A 75 -5.34 0.59 11.95
N THR A 76 -5.04 1.07 13.15
CA THR A 76 -5.93 2.01 13.84
C THR A 76 -5.27 3.39 13.92
N LEU A 77 -5.90 4.38 13.31
CA LEU A 77 -5.56 5.78 13.48
C LEU A 77 -6.61 6.42 14.42
N ARG A 78 -6.26 6.57 15.69
CA ARG A 78 -7.18 7.04 16.74
C ARG A 78 -8.44 6.16 16.84
N LYS A 79 -9.58 6.65 16.31
CA LYS A 79 -10.88 5.94 16.30
C LYS A 79 -11.19 5.28 14.95
N MET A 80 -10.33 5.47 13.96
CA MET A 80 -10.53 4.95 12.61
C MET A 80 -9.74 3.66 12.44
N GLU A 81 -10.39 2.60 12.05
CA GLU A 81 -9.75 1.38 11.54
C GLU A 81 -9.61 1.52 10.03
N ILE A 82 -8.39 1.40 9.53
CA ILE A 82 -8.05 1.60 8.12
C ILE A 82 -7.47 0.33 7.51
N ARG A 83 -7.71 0.14 6.21
CA ARG A 83 -7.24 -0.97 5.39
C ARG A 83 -6.52 -0.45 4.17
N GLU A 84 -5.44 -1.09 3.80
CA GLU A 84 -4.71 -0.80 2.57
C GLU A 84 -5.26 -1.65 1.41
N ILE A 85 -5.43 -1.00 0.25
CA ILE A 85 -5.64 -1.61 -1.06
C ILE A 85 -4.48 -1.17 -1.93
N TRP A 86 -3.83 -2.06 -2.67
CA TRP A 86 -2.68 -1.70 -3.47
C TRP A 86 -2.55 -2.57 -4.71
N SER A 87 -1.84 -2.04 -5.71
CA SER A 87 -1.54 -2.71 -6.97
C SER A 87 -0.08 -2.42 -7.35
N PRO A 88 0.68 -3.43 -7.84
CA PRO A 88 2.02 -3.20 -8.38
C PRO A 88 1.95 -2.47 -9.73
N ALA A 89 2.94 -1.62 -10.00
CA ALA A 89 3.06 -0.86 -11.25
C ALA A 89 4.40 -1.05 -11.93
N ALA A 90 5.48 -1.32 -11.16
CA ALA A 90 6.79 -1.60 -11.72
C ALA A 90 7.69 -2.30 -10.70
N LYS A 91 8.73 -2.96 -11.21
CA LYS A 91 9.69 -3.70 -10.37
C LYS A 91 11.11 -3.30 -10.73
N PHE A 92 11.92 -3.01 -9.75
CA PHE A 92 13.32 -2.59 -9.91
C PHE A 92 14.25 -3.49 -9.08
N SER A 93 15.30 -4.00 -9.70
CA SER A 93 16.35 -4.80 -9.03
C SER A 93 17.39 -3.95 -8.29
N SER A 94 17.29 -2.64 -8.39
CA SER A 94 18.15 -1.66 -7.72
C SER A 94 17.33 -0.44 -7.31
N THR A 95 17.96 0.53 -6.65
CA THR A 95 17.31 1.80 -6.28
C THR A 95 16.71 2.48 -7.52
N PRO A 96 15.41 2.80 -7.50
CA PRO A 96 14.75 3.49 -8.62
C PRO A 96 15.42 4.85 -8.93
N PRO A 97 15.35 5.33 -10.18
CA PRO A 97 15.90 6.62 -10.56
C PRO A 97 15.26 7.77 -9.75
N SER A 98 16.07 8.71 -9.29
CA SER A 98 15.59 9.86 -8.48
C SER A 98 14.61 10.73 -9.25
N ALA A 99 14.84 10.93 -10.55
CA ALA A 99 13.93 11.70 -11.40
C ALA A 99 12.53 11.07 -11.49
N LEU A 100 12.45 9.73 -11.59
CA LEU A 100 11.17 9.01 -11.54
C LEU A 100 10.49 9.22 -10.19
N SER A 101 11.23 9.08 -9.09
CA SER A 101 10.69 9.25 -7.75
C SER A 101 10.15 10.67 -7.53
N GLN A 102 10.84 11.70 -8.04
CA GLN A 102 10.38 13.08 -7.98
C GLN A 102 9.08 13.26 -8.78
N ALA A 103 9.03 12.79 -10.02
CA ALA A 103 7.83 12.87 -10.86
C ALA A 103 6.61 12.18 -10.22
N LEU A 104 6.82 11.03 -9.58
CA LEU A 104 5.74 10.32 -8.87
C LEU A 104 5.28 11.08 -7.62
N LEU A 105 6.19 11.73 -6.87
CA LEU A 105 5.82 12.58 -5.74
C LEU A 105 4.99 13.80 -6.18
N GLU A 106 5.36 14.43 -7.29
CA GLU A 106 4.61 15.54 -7.88
C GLU A 106 3.21 15.06 -8.34
N LYS A 107 3.15 13.89 -9.00
CA LYS A 107 1.90 13.26 -9.44
C LYS A 107 0.97 12.91 -8.27
N ASN A 108 1.53 12.51 -7.11
CA ASN A 108 0.74 12.21 -5.91
C ASN A 108 -0.13 13.38 -5.44
N ALA A 109 0.30 14.62 -5.67
CA ALA A 109 -0.48 15.81 -5.30
C ALA A 109 -1.79 15.96 -6.10
N SER A 110 -1.94 15.27 -7.22
CA SER A 110 -3.12 15.34 -8.09
C SER A 110 -4.21 14.31 -7.74
N PHE A 111 -3.89 13.29 -6.95
CA PHE A 111 -4.84 12.22 -6.64
C PHE A 111 -5.80 12.61 -5.51
N LYS A 112 -7.06 12.21 -5.65
CA LYS A 112 -8.07 12.37 -4.60
C LYS A 112 -7.93 11.31 -3.52
N VAL A 113 -7.54 10.10 -3.92
CA VAL A 113 -7.36 8.94 -3.05
C VAL A 113 -6.13 8.16 -3.52
N GLY A 114 -5.29 7.77 -2.59
CA GLY A 114 -4.10 6.97 -2.86
C GLY A 114 -2.86 7.77 -3.26
N SER A 115 -1.78 7.05 -3.45
CA SER A 115 -0.47 7.59 -3.82
C SER A 115 0.45 6.50 -4.34
N TYR A 116 1.49 6.89 -5.07
CA TYR A 116 2.61 6.00 -5.38
C TYR A 116 3.54 5.86 -4.18
N ALA A 117 4.03 4.64 -3.98
CA ALA A 117 5.05 4.33 -3.00
C ALA A 117 5.95 3.20 -3.49
N TYR A 118 7.14 3.10 -2.92
CA TYR A 118 7.99 1.94 -3.11
C TYR A 118 7.88 0.99 -1.92
N LYS A 119 7.55 -0.27 -2.20
CA LYS A 119 7.64 -1.38 -1.23
C LYS A 119 8.95 -2.11 -1.49
N LYS A 120 9.79 -2.25 -0.46
CA LYS A 120 11.06 -2.97 -0.56
C LYS A 120 10.88 -4.41 -0.07
N ALA A 121 11.30 -5.38 -0.89
CA ALA A 121 11.31 -6.81 -0.57
C ALA A 121 12.71 -7.37 -0.88
N GLY A 122 13.56 -7.50 0.15
CA GLY A 122 14.97 -7.79 -0.03
C GLY A 122 15.67 -6.67 -0.81
N ASP A 123 16.31 -7.00 -1.94
CA ASP A 123 16.98 -6.05 -2.81
C ASP A 123 16.10 -5.49 -3.94
N VAL A 124 14.84 -5.95 -3.98
CA VAL A 124 13.88 -5.53 -5.01
C VAL A 124 13.01 -4.39 -4.48
N TYR A 125 12.82 -3.36 -5.32
CA TYR A 125 11.84 -2.31 -5.11
C TYR A 125 10.63 -2.54 -6.02
N VAL A 126 9.44 -2.58 -5.43
CA VAL A 126 8.19 -2.63 -6.16
C VAL A 126 7.52 -1.27 -6.06
N LEU A 127 7.36 -0.59 -7.19
CA LEU A 127 6.51 0.59 -7.27
C LEU A 127 5.06 0.11 -7.19
N VAL A 128 4.30 0.68 -6.30
CA VAL A 128 2.88 0.39 -6.14
C VAL A 128 2.08 1.67 -6.17
N PHE A 129 0.84 1.60 -6.65
CA PHE A 129 -0.17 2.57 -6.29
C PHE A 129 -1.00 1.98 -5.15
N HIS A 130 -1.21 2.73 -4.09
CA HIS A 130 -1.96 2.25 -2.93
C HIS A 130 -2.91 3.30 -2.38
N ALA A 131 -3.97 2.84 -1.75
CA ALA A 131 -4.94 3.67 -1.05
C ALA A 131 -5.27 3.08 0.32
N GLN A 132 -5.60 3.95 1.26
CA GLN A 132 -6.08 3.59 2.58
C GLN A 132 -7.55 4.01 2.71
N ILE A 133 -8.40 3.06 3.09
CA ILE A 133 -9.83 3.28 3.28
C ILE A 133 -10.27 2.81 4.66
N SER A 134 -11.50 3.18 5.06
CA SER A 134 -12.12 2.59 6.23
C SER A 134 -12.16 1.06 6.10
N ALA A 135 -11.75 0.34 7.15
CA ALA A 135 -11.88 -1.12 7.17
C ALA A 135 -13.36 -1.58 7.15
N ASN A 136 -14.27 -0.68 7.48
CA ASN A 136 -15.72 -0.89 7.45
C ASN A 136 -16.40 -0.22 6.23
N ALA A 137 -15.62 0.08 5.18
CA ALA A 137 -16.16 0.57 3.91
C ALA A 137 -17.21 -0.41 3.35
N SER A 138 -18.22 0.12 2.67
CA SER A 138 -19.19 -0.70 1.94
C SER A 138 -18.53 -1.50 0.82
N ALA A 139 -19.22 -2.51 0.30
CA ALA A 139 -18.72 -3.29 -0.83
C ALA A 139 -18.50 -2.41 -2.07
N GLU A 140 -19.37 -1.46 -2.30
CA GLU A 140 -19.33 -0.52 -3.42
C GLU A 140 -18.14 0.46 -3.29
N GLU A 141 -17.88 0.99 -2.09
CA GLU A 141 -16.70 1.82 -1.81
C GLU A 141 -15.41 1.04 -1.97
N LEU A 142 -15.35 -0.20 -1.45
CA LEU A 142 -14.21 -1.08 -1.60
C LEU A 142 -13.87 -1.32 -3.08
N LEU A 143 -14.89 -1.62 -3.90
CA LEU A 143 -14.73 -1.84 -5.34
C LEU A 143 -14.29 -0.58 -6.05
N SER A 144 -14.89 0.57 -5.76
CA SER A 144 -14.54 1.85 -6.38
C SER A 144 -13.07 2.20 -6.16
N VAL A 145 -12.58 2.01 -4.93
CA VAL A 145 -11.16 2.25 -4.63
C VAL A 145 -10.27 1.19 -5.26
N ALA A 146 -10.68 -0.08 -5.28
CA ALA A 146 -9.91 -1.15 -5.93
C ALA A 146 -9.74 -0.92 -7.44
N ILE A 147 -10.79 -0.46 -8.12
CA ILE A 147 -10.73 -0.08 -9.55
C ILE A 147 -9.78 1.11 -9.74
N GLY A 148 -9.94 2.18 -8.99
CA GLY A 148 -9.06 3.34 -9.11
C GLY A 148 -7.58 3.02 -8.84
N VAL A 149 -7.30 2.14 -7.87
CA VAL A 149 -5.95 1.64 -7.60
C VAL A 149 -5.40 0.82 -8.77
N ALA A 150 -6.23 -0.03 -9.38
CA ALA A 150 -5.86 -0.79 -10.56
C ALA A 150 -5.53 0.11 -11.76
N GLU A 151 -6.43 1.04 -12.09
CA GLU A 151 -6.27 1.97 -13.22
C GLU A 151 -5.00 2.82 -13.10
N MET A 152 -4.69 3.32 -11.91
CA MET A 152 -3.50 4.14 -11.69
C MET A 152 -2.21 3.31 -11.78
N ALA A 153 -2.22 2.07 -11.29
CA ALA A 153 -1.08 1.18 -11.40
C ALA A 153 -0.84 0.75 -12.84
N ASP A 154 -1.90 0.35 -13.56
CA ASP A 154 -1.87 -0.04 -14.98
C ASP A 154 -1.34 1.08 -15.89
N ALA A 155 -1.88 2.29 -15.74
CA ALA A 155 -1.40 3.44 -16.51
C ALA A 155 0.11 3.68 -16.32
N THR A 156 0.60 3.50 -15.09
CA THR A 156 2.03 3.68 -14.79
C THR A 156 2.88 2.50 -15.25
N GLU A 157 2.37 1.27 -15.19
CA GLU A 157 3.03 0.10 -15.77
C GLU A 157 3.20 0.28 -17.28
N SER A 158 2.14 0.66 -17.97
CA SER A 158 2.16 0.96 -19.40
C SER A 158 3.18 2.04 -19.75
N ASP A 159 3.21 3.15 -18.99
CA ASP A 159 4.10 4.28 -19.24
C ASP A 159 5.59 3.95 -18.99
N ILE A 160 5.90 3.17 -17.94
CA ILE A 160 7.27 2.90 -17.50
C ILE A 160 7.81 1.59 -18.09
N MET A 161 7.03 0.52 -18.03
CA MET A 161 7.49 -0.83 -18.38
C MET A 161 7.10 -1.22 -19.80
N GLN A 162 6.06 -0.59 -20.35
CA GLN A 162 5.48 -0.93 -21.66
C GLN A 162 5.06 -2.41 -21.75
N THR A 163 4.62 -2.97 -20.61
CA THR A 163 4.19 -4.36 -20.46
C THR A 163 2.77 -4.44 -19.87
N ASP A 164 2.28 -5.65 -19.71
CA ASP A 164 1.06 -6.03 -19.00
C ASP A 164 1.41 -7.25 -18.13
N ASP A 165 2.34 -7.05 -17.19
CA ASP A 165 2.92 -8.12 -16.36
C ASP A 165 2.13 -8.34 -15.06
N PHE A 166 1.26 -7.39 -14.68
CA PHE A 166 0.48 -7.39 -13.45
C PHE A 166 -1.02 -7.38 -13.77
#